data_86651c15488d3017c9369dd6a0b13ed6
#
_entry.id   86651c15488d3017c9369dd6a0b13ed6
#
_cell.length_a   1.000
_cell.length_b   1.000
_cell.length_c   1.000
_cell.angle_alpha   90.00
_cell.angle_beta   90.00
_cell.angle_gamma   90.00
#
_symmetry.space_group_name_H-M   'P 1'
#
loop_
_entity.id
_entity.type
_entity.pdbx_description
1 polymer ?
#
loop_
_entity_poly.entity_id
_entity_poly.type
_entity_poly.pdbx_seq_one_letter_code
_entity_poly.pdbx_strand_id
1 'polypeptide(L)'
;MKLLVFPHSHYCEKARWVLDYKNIPYETVTIMPGAHMFTVRRYAKNSSVPVLLDGDEAIQGSSDIINYLEDKYPERCLTPTDSQLLKKCVAIEEQMDNRLGVNIRQILYAKLLDYPSYIRFCFTYPMPEYKKTIFSAMYPVLKKKIYNTYVKSDEKVANAQLDFDEALDEVGVILRQQPYLLGDSFTRADLSVASMLSLLVLPKEHPFPWDERIIPDANIRDLHERYLEHPVAKWALEIYRKHR
;
A
#
# COMPACT_ATOMS: atom_id res chain seq x y z
N MET A 1 -4.97 17.24 11.12
CA MET A 1 -4.90 16.68 9.75
C MET A 1 -5.97 15.62 9.54
N LYS A 2 -6.37 15.37 8.25
CA LYS A 2 -7.26 14.26 7.88
C LYS A 2 -6.63 13.49 6.73
N LEU A 3 -6.65 12.15 6.80
CA LEU A 3 -6.12 11.30 5.75
C LEU A 3 -7.26 10.50 5.10
N LEU A 4 -7.53 10.77 3.82
CA LEU A 4 -8.52 10.05 3.04
C LEU A 4 -7.90 8.75 2.51
N VAL A 5 -8.53 7.60 2.81
CA VAL A 5 -7.94 6.28 2.53
C VAL A 5 -8.94 5.25 2.04
N PHE A 6 -8.41 4.23 1.37
CA PHE A 6 -8.98 2.88 1.39
C PHE A 6 -8.26 2.07 2.47
N PRO A 7 -8.99 1.42 3.40
CA PRO A 7 -8.40 0.82 4.60
C PRO A 7 -7.28 -0.19 4.34
N HIS A 8 -7.46 -1.06 3.34
CA HIS A 8 -6.54 -2.12 2.95
C HIS A 8 -5.42 -1.68 1.98
N SER A 9 -5.43 -0.43 1.52
CA SER A 9 -4.50 0.02 0.48
C SER A 9 -3.08 0.19 1.01
N HIS A 10 -2.13 -0.49 0.40
CA HIS A 10 -0.70 -0.40 0.70
C HIS A 10 -0.12 1.01 0.52
N TYR A 11 -0.56 1.79 -0.48
CA TYR A 11 -0.18 3.21 -0.60
C TYR A 11 -0.78 4.08 0.52
N CYS A 12 -2.00 3.76 0.98
CA CYS A 12 -2.57 4.44 2.14
C CYS A 12 -1.85 4.03 3.43
N GLU A 13 -1.39 2.78 3.52
CA GLU A 13 -0.57 2.32 4.63
C GLU A 13 0.76 3.06 4.69
N LYS A 14 1.45 3.23 3.56
CA LYS A 14 2.68 4.02 3.47
C LYS A 14 2.48 5.44 4.05
N ALA A 15 1.36 6.11 3.72
CA ALA A 15 1.05 7.43 4.24
C ALA A 15 0.68 7.43 5.73
N ARG A 16 -0.10 6.41 6.20
CA ARG A 16 -0.40 6.25 7.63
C ARG A 16 0.87 6.02 8.44
N TRP A 17 1.74 5.14 7.94
CA TRP A 17 2.96 4.78 8.64
C TRP A 17 3.89 5.97 8.86
N VAL A 18 4.09 6.84 7.87
CA VAL A 18 4.92 8.02 8.08
C VAL A 18 4.32 9.00 9.11
N LEU A 19 2.98 9.18 9.12
CA LEU A 19 2.30 10.00 10.14
C LEU A 19 2.48 9.42 11.54
N ASP A 20 2.28 8.11 11.69
CA ASP A 20 2.45 7.41 12.96
C ASP A 20 3.91 7.39 13.41
N TYR A 21 4.85 7.12 12.49
CA TYR A 21 6.29 7.15 12.78
C TYR A 21 6.76 8.52 13.30
N LYS A 22 6.25 9.60 12.72
CA LYS A 22 6.55 10.98 13.15
C LYS A 22 5.74 11.42 14.38
N ASN A 23 4.85 10.59 14.93
CA ASN A 23 3.89 10.90 15.98
C ASN A 23 3.00 12.12 15.67
N ILE A 24 2.60 12.29 14.43
CA ILE A 24 1.72 13.39 13.99
C ILE A 24 0.26 12.94 14.14
N PRO A 25 -0.57 13.66 14.92
CA PRO A 25 -1.98 13.30 15.09
C PRO A 25 -2.79 13.57 13.83
N TYR A 26 -3.60 12.60 13.41
CA TYR A 26 -4.50 12.71 12.27
C TYR A 26 -5.78 11.89 12.45
N GLU A 27 -6.81 12.27 11.71
CA GLU A 27 -8.06 11.53 11.59
C GLU A 27 -8.05 10.71 10.29
N THR A 28 -8.31 9.41 10.37
CA THR A 28 -8.49 8.57 9.18
C THR A 28 -9.92 8.68 8.66
N VAL A 29 -10.08 9.12 7.41
CA VAL A 29 -11.37 9.20 6.73
C VAL A 29 -11.47 8.10 5.69
N THR A 30 -12.17 7.02 6.02
CA THR A 30 -12.43 5.92 5.10
C THR A 30 -13.46 6.31 4.05
N ILE A 31 -13.08 6.20 2.78
CA ILE A 31 -13.94 6.52 1.64
C ILE A 31 -14.32 5.26 0.84
N MET A 32 -15.55 5.23 0.34
CA MET A 32 -16.08 4.09 -0.39
C MET A 32 -15.65 4.14 -1.87
N PRO A 33 -15.10 3.04 -2.44
CA PRO A 33 -14.81 2.95 -3.86
C PRO A 33 -16.04 3.26 -4.72
N GLY A 34 -15.81 3.93 -5.85
CA GLY A 34 -16.88 4.45 -6.71
C GLY A 34 -17.27 5.88 -6.30
N ALA A 35 -17.88 6.06 -5.14
CA ALA A 35 -18.24 7.38 -4.62
C ALA A 35 -17.02 8.25 -4.23
N HIS A 36 -15.86 7.64 -3.93
CA HIS A 36 -14.62 8.35 -3.61
C HIS A 36 -14.22 9.38 -4.67
N MET A 37 -14.52 9.11 -5.94
CA MET A 37 -14.17 10.01 -7.04
C MET A 37 -14.74 11.42 -6.84
N PHE A 38 -15.97 11.53 -6.35
CA PHE A 38 -16.59 12.82 -6.07
C PHE A 38 -15.98 13.49 -4.83
N THR A 39 -15.65 12.69 -3.81
CA THR A 39 -15.05 13.23 -2.59
C THR A 39 -13.62 13.71 -2.83
N VAL A 40 -12.79 12.90 -3.47
CA VAL A 40 -11.37 13.20 -3.69
C VAL A 40 -11.20 14.37 -4.66
N ARG A 41 -12.01 14.44 -5.73
CA ARG A 41 -11.91 15.52 -6.73
C ARG A 41 -12.25 16.91 -6.19
N ARG A 42 -12.80 17.02 -4.99
CA ARG A 42 -12.96 18.32 -4.30
C ARG A 42 -11.65 18.88 -3.79
N TYR A 43 -10.66 18.02 -3.59
CA TYR A 43 -9.38 18.35 -2.96
C TYR A 43 -8.19 18.13 -3.89
N ALA A 44 -8.30 17.22 -4.84
CA ALA A 44 -7.17 16.78 -5.65
C ALA A 44 -7.58 16.56 -7.12
N LYS A 45 -6.60 16.69 -8.02
CA LYS A 45 -6.77 16.59 -9.48
C LYS A 45 -7.19 15.17 -9.91
N ASN A 46 -6.60 14.14 -9.29
CA ASN A 46 -6.90 12.75 -9.58
C ASN A 46 -7.90 12.19 -8.56
N SER A 47 -8.50 11.02 -8.85
CA SER A 47 -9.40 10.35 -7.91
C SER A 47 -8.70 9.31 -7.03
N SER A 48 -7.37 9.25 -7.03
CA SER A 48 -6.59 8.29 -6.24
C SER A 48 -6.44 8.71 -4.78
N VAL A 49 -6.22 7.72 -3.93
CA VAL A 49 -5.86 7.88 -2.51
C VAL A 49 -4.50 7.24 -2.28
N PRO A 50 -3.75 7.69 -1.24
CA PRO A 50 -4.13 8.59 -0.15
C PRO A 50 -4.18 10.07 -0.55
N VAL A 51 -4.96 10.86 0.22
CA VAL A 51 -4.94 12.32 0.21
C VAL A 51 -4.88 12.82 1.64
N LEU A 52 -3.86 13.60 1.96
CA LEU A 52 -3.72 14.28 3.25
C LEU A 52 -4.31 15.68 3.14
N LEU A 53 -5.20 16.02 4.07
CA LEU A 53 -5.77 17.37 4.23
C LEU A 53 -5.19 18.00 5.48
N ASP A 54 -4.53 19.15 5.31
CA ASP A 54 -3.93 19.91 6.41
C ASP A 54 -4.31 21.40 6.29
N GLY A 55 -5.33 21.82 7.03
CA GLY A 55 -5.94 23.12 6.82
C GLY A 55 -6.54 23.23 5.42
N ASP A 56 -6.07 24.21 4.66
CA ASP A 56 -6.47 24.46 3.26
C ASP A 56 -5.62 23.69 2.24
N GLU A 57 -4.56 23.00 2.68
CA GLU A 57 -3.68 22.22 1.83
C GLU A 57 -4.20 20.80 1.60
N ALA A 58 -4.06 20.30 0.37
CA ALA A 58 -4.41 18.93 0.02
C ALA A 58 -3.25 18.28 -0.74
N ILE A 59 -2.63 17.29 -0.14
CA ILE A 59 -1.47 16.58 -0.67
C ILE A 59 -1.90 15.20 -1.14
N GLN A 60 -1.74 14.90 -2.43
CA GLN A 60 -2.18 13.64 -3.03
C GLN A 60 -1.00 12.74 -3.41
N GLY A 61 -1.03 11.50 -2.95
CA GLY A 61 0.00 10.50 -3.21
C GLY A 61 0.88 10.26 -1.99
N SER A 62 1.25 8.98 -1.77
CA SER A 62 2.00 8.61 -0.56
C SER A 62 3.39 9.24 -0.50
N SER A 63 4.10 9.31 -1.63
CA SER A 63 5.44 9.92 -1.69
C SER A 63 5.40 11.43 -1.52
N ASP A 64 4.39 12.12 -2.11
CA ASP A 64 4.20 13.56 -1.92
C ASP A 64 3.82 13.89 -0.47
N ILE A 65 3.01 13.02 0.17
CA ILE A 65 2.71 13.15 1.59
C ILE A 65 3.98 13.01 2.44
N ILE A 66 4.87 12.05 2.12
CA ILE A 66 6.15 11.93 2.82
C ILE A 66 6.97 13.21 2.64
N ASN A 67 7.13 13.71 1.41
CA ASN A 67 7.87 14.93 1.14
C ASN A 67 7.33 16.10 1.98
N TYR A 68 6.02 16.33 1.95
CA TYR A 68 5.36 17.37 2.72
C TYR A 68 5.62 17.25 4.23
N LEU A 69 5.54 16.03 4.76
CA LEU A 69 5.76 15.77 6.19
C LEU A 69 7.23 15.88 6.59
N GLU A 70 8.17 15.51 5.73
CA GLU A 70 9.61 15.70 5.97
C GLU A 70 9.98 17.20 6.02
N ASP A 71 9.41 18.00 5.12
CA ASP A 71 9.67 19.45 5.08
C ASP A 71 9.01 20.18 6.27
N LYS A 72 7.78 19.81 6.62
CA LYS A 72 7.02 20.50 7.67
C LYS A 72 7.37 20.05 9.09
N TYR A 73 7.78 18.79 9.25
CA TYR A 73 8.11 18.14 10.53
C TYR A 73 9.47 17.43 10.41
N PRO A 74 10.58 18.14 10.52
CA PRO A 74 11.92 17.59 10.31
C PRO A 74 12.36 16.59 11.39
N GLU A 75 11.64 16.52 12.53
CA GLU A 75 11.92 15.54 13.57
C GLU A 75 11.63 14.10 13.07
N ARG A 76 12.45 13.15 13.53
CA ARG A 76 12.34 11.74 13.13
C ARG A 76 12.35 11.59 11.60
N CYS A 77 13.35 12.16 10.96
CA CYS A 77 13.49 12.15 9.51
C CYS A 77 13.71 10.72 8.99
N LEU A 78 12.95 10.37 7.93
CA LEU A 78 13.07 9.11 7.19
C LEU A 78 13.92 9.26 5.92
N THR A 79 14.23 10.50 5.57
CA THR A 79 14.96 10.84 4.35
C THR A 79 16.41 11.16 4.70
N PRO A 80 17.40 10.49 4.06
CA PRO A 80 18.81 10.79 4.29
C PRO A 80 19.16 12.24 3.96
N THR A 81 20.05 12.84 4.77
CA THR A 81 20.54 14.22 4.53
C THR A 81 21.69 14.30 3.53
N ASP A 82 22.45 13.20 3.36
CA ASP A 82 23.47 13.12 2.31
C ASP A 82 22.81 13.11 0.92
N SER A 83 23.29 13.95 0.03
CA SER A 83 22.69 14.17 -1.28
C SER A 83 22.72 12.95 -2.22
N GLN A 84 23.73 12.09 -2.09
CA GLN A 84 23.83 10.86 -2.90
C GLN A 84 22.90 9.77 -2.33
N LEU A 85 22.87 9.61 -1.01
CA LEU A 85 21.96 8.70 -0.35
C LEU A 85 20.50 9.12 -0.54
N LEU A 86 20.19 10.42 -0.50
CA LEU A 86 18.86 10.96 -0.80
C LEU A 86 18.39 10.54 -2.20
N LYS A 87 19.23 10.75 -3.23
CA LYS A 87 18.90 10.35 -4.60
C LYS A 87 18.64 8.86 -4.72
N LYS A 88 19.47 8.04 -4.08
CA LYS A 88 19.28 6.57 -4.05
C LYS A 88 18.00 6.18 -3.33
N CYS A 89 17.72 6.81 -2.19
CA CYS A 89 16.53 6.57 -1.38
C CYS A 89 15.25 6.81 -2.18
N VAL A 90 15.14 7.97 -2.80
CA VAL A 90 13.97 8.34 -3.61
C VAL A 90 13.85 7.45 -4.85
N ALA A 91 14.97 7.11 -5.50
CA ALA A 91 14.98 6.22 -6.65
C ALA A 91 14.50 4.80 -6.30
N ILE A 92 14.95 4.23 -5.17
CA ILE A 92 14.49 2.93 -4.68
C ILE A 92 13.00 3.00 -4.34
N GLU A 93 12.55 4.04 -3.62
CA GLU A 93 11.15 4.24 -3.28
C GLU A 93 10.28 4.25 -4.55
N GLU A 94 10.59 5.09 -5.53
CA GLU A 94 9.83 5.21 -6.78
C GLU A 94 9.82 3.91 -7.58
N GLN A 95 10.98 3.26 -7.71
CA GLN A 95 11.11 1.99 -8.42
C GLN A 95 10.26 0.90 -7.76
N MET A 96 10.31 0.77 -6.42
CA MET A 96 9.60 -0.27 -5.70
C MET A 96 8.10 0.02 -5.55
N ASP A 97 7.70 1.28 -5.45
CA ASP A 97 6.28 1.66 -5.52
C ASP A 97 5.65 1.20 -6.85
N ASN A 98 6.38 1.29 -7.95
CA ASN A 98 5.92 0.85 -9.25
C ASN A 98 5.99 -0.67 -9.41
N ARG A 99 7.16 -1.28 -9.17
CA ARG A 99 7.40 -2.70 -9.44
C ARG A 99 6.77 -3.62 -8.41
N LEU A 100 6.76 -3.25 -7.12
CA LEU A 100 6.06 -4.03 -6.10
C LEU A 100 4.61 -3.56 -5.96
N GLY A 101 4.36 -2.28 -5.73
CA GLY A 101 3.03 -1.78 -5.39
C GLY A 101 2.01 -1.87 -6.53
N VAL A 102 2.37 -1.49 -7.76
CA VAL A 102 1.46 -1.59 -8.91
C VAL A 102 1.22 -3.06 -9.26
N ASN A 103 2.28 -3.86 -9.31
CA ASN A 103 2.19 -5.26 -9.75
C ASN A 103 1.43 -6.14 -8.76
N ILE A 104 1.69 -6.03 -7.44
CA ILE A 104 0.94 -6.82 -6.46
C ILE A 104 -0.56 -6.52 -6.51
N ARG A 105 -0.94 -5.25 -6.70
CA ARG A 105 -2.35 -4.89 -6.87
C ARG A 105 -2.96 -5.55 -8.11
N GLN A 106 -2.25 -5.58 -9.24
CA GLN A 106 -2.69 -6.23 -10.46
C GLN A 106 -2.86 -7.74 -10.27
N ILE A 107 -1.87 -8.40 -9.69
CA ILE A 107 -1.87 -9.84 -9.38
C ILE A 107 -3.04 -10.20 -8.46
N LEU A 108 -3.21 -9.47 -7.37
CA LEU A 108 -4.27 -9.74 -6.41
C LEU A 108 -5.66 -9.46 -6.98
N TYR A 109 -5.86 -8.40 -7.76
CA TYR A 109 -7.16 -8.17 -8.40
C TYR A 109 -7.51 -9.28 -9.40
N ALA A 110 -6.54 -9.78 -10.18
CA ALA A 110 -6.77 -10.89 -11.09
C ALA A 110 -7.30 -12.14 -10.36
N LYS A 111 -6.86 -12.36 -9.13
CA LYS A 111 -7.26 -13.52 -8.30
C LYS A 111 -8.49 -13.26 -7.44
N LEU A 112 -8.67 -12.06 -6.91
CA LEU A 112 -9.65 -11.76 -5.85
C LEU A 112 -10.99 -11.21 -6.36
N LEU A 113 -11.06 -10.68 -7.59
CA LEU A 113 -12.29 -10.08 -8.11
C LEU A 113 -13.47 -11.05 -8.24
N ASP A 114 -13.23 -12.36 -8.23
CA ASP A 114 -14.28 -13.39 -8.25
C ASP A 114 -14.84 -13.73 -6.85
N TYR A 115 -14.29 -13.09 -5.79
CA TYR A 115 -14.72 -13.28 -4.39
C TYR A 115 -15.38 -12.00 -3.83
N PRO A 116 -16.67 -11.75 -4.16
CA PRO A 116 -17.34 -10.49 -3.82
C PRO A 116 -17.41 -10.22 -2.31
N SER A 117 -17.53 -11.26 -1.49
CA SER A 117 -17.57 -11.11 -0.03
C SER A 117 -16.25 -10.61 0.55
N TYR A 118 -15.12 -11.13 0.03
CA TYR A 118 -13.80 -10.70 0.43
C TYR A 118 -13.51 -9.26 -0.02
N ILE A 119 -13.80 -8.94 -1.27
CA ILE A 119 -13.65 -7.58 -1.80
C ILE A 119 -14.55 -6.60 -1.04
N ARG A 120 -15.80 -6.98 -0.72
CA ARG A 120 -16.69 -6.17 0.10
C ARG A 120 -16.06 -5.88 1.46
N PHE A 121 -15.54 -6.89 2.15
CA PHE A 121 -14.85 -6.70 3.41
C PHE A 121 -13.70 -5.70 3.28
N CYS A 122 -12.76 -5.92 2.37
CA CYS A 122 -11.60 -5.06 2.16
C CYS A 122 -11.96 -3.60 1.89
N PHE A 123 -12.96 -3.37 1.04
CA PHE A 123 -13.30 -2.03 0.59
C PHE A 123 -14.28 -1.28 1.49
N THR A 124 -14.98 -1.96 2.38
CA THR A 124 -16.02 -1.32 3.21
C THR A 124 -15.76 -1.39 4.71
N TYR A 125 -14.65 -1.97 5.15
CA TYR A 125 -14.25 -1.90 6.55
C TYR A 125 -13.77 -0.48 6.92
N PRO A 126 -14.13 0.10 8.06
CA PRO A 126 -15.12 -0.31 9.06
C PRO A 126 -16.51 0.35 8.87
N MET A 127 -17.00 0.41 7.64
CA MET A 127 -18.24 1.12 7.31
C MET A 127 -19.50 0.42 7.88
N PRO A 128 -20.57 1.19 8.12
CA PRO A 128 -21.86 0.64 8.58
C PRO A 128 -22.52 -0.22 7.48
N GLU A 129 -23.40 -1.14 7.90
CA GLU A 129 -24.01 -2.16 7.01
C GLU A 129 -24.74 -1.60 5.79
N TYR A 130 -25.42 -0.45 5.92
CA TYR A 130 -26.08 0.15 4.76
C TYR A 130 -25.10 0.52 3.63
N LYS A 131 -23.89 0.98 3.97
CA LYS A 131 -22.83 1.27 2.97
C LYS A 131 -22.29 -0.01 2.34
N LYS A 132 -22.18 -1.08 3.13
CA LYS A 132 -21.78 -2.40 2.63
C LYS A 132 -22.79 -2.97 1.64
N THR A 133 -24.09 -2.76 1.91
CA THR A 133 -25.20 -3.15 1.01
C THR A 133 -25.13 -2.36 -0.31
N ILE A 134 -24.95 -1.04 -0.23
CA ILE A 134 -24.77 -0.19 -1.42
C ILE A 134 -23.56 -0.66 -2.24
N PHE A 135 -22.42 -0.92 -1.58
CA PHE A 135 -21.24 -1.45 -2.27
C PHE A 135 -21.54 -2.77 -2.99
N SER A 136 -22.22 -3.70 -2.33
CA SER A 136 -22.59 -4.99 -2.91
C SER A 136 -23.45 -4.84 -4.18
N ALA A 137 -24.41 -3.91 -4.16
CA ALA A 137 -25.24 -3.62 -5.34
C ALA A 137 -24.42 -2.99 -6.49
N MET A 138 -23.40 -2.20 -6.20
CA MET A 138 -22.52 -1.57 -7.18
C MET A 138 -21.41 -2.51 -7.67
N TYR A 139 -21.16 -3.59 -6.97
CA TYR A 139 -19.98 -4.43 -7.19
C TYR A 139 -19.83 -4.96 -8.62
N PRO A 140 -20.87 -5.44 -9.32
CA PRO A 140 -20.70 -5.93 -10.71
C PRO A 140 -20.10 -4.88 -11.65
N VAL A 141 -20.54 -3.61 -11.51
CA VAL A 141 -20.01 -2.48 -12.31
C VAL A 141 -18.58 -2.15 -11.87
N LEU A 142 -18.33 -2.11 -10.55
CA LEU A 142 -16.99 -1.86 -10.00
C LEU A 142 -16.00 -2.95 -10.41
N LYS A 143 -16.39 -4.22 -10.36
CA LYS A 143 -15.58 -5.37 -10.80
C LYS A 143 -15.09 -5.17 -12.23
N LYS A 144 -16.03 -4.89 -13.16
CA LYS A 144 -15.69 -4.65 -14.57
C LYS A 144 -14.73 -3.47 -14.74
N LYS A 145 -14.96 -2.38 -14.00
CA LYS A 145 -14.09 -1.20 -14.06
C LYS A 145 -12.70 -1.50 -13.50
N ILE A 146 -12.60 -2.19 -12.37
CA ILE A 146 -11.32 -2.58 -11.76
C ILE A 146 -10.55 -3.51 -12.70
N TYR A 147 -11.22 -4.52 -13.26
CA TYR A 147 -10.62 -5.45 -14.23
C TYR A 147 -10.03 -4.69 -15.42
N ASN A 148 -10.81 -3.85 -16.08
CA ASN A 148 -10.36 -3.09 -17.25
C ASN A 148 -9.25 -2.08 -16.94
N THR A 149 -9.20 -1.57 -15.71
CA THR A 149 -8.19 -0.56 -15.32
C THR A 149 -6.88 -1.22 -14.90
N TYR A 150 -6.94 -2.25 -14.11
CA TYR A 150 -5.76 -2.81 -13.42
C TYR A 150 -5.33 -4.18 -13.94
N VAL A 151 -6.27 -5.10 -14.21
CA VAL A 151 -5.95 -6.48 -14.65
C VAL A 151 -5.63 -6.51 -16.14
N LYS A 152 -6.57 -6.06 -16.95
CA LYS A 152 -6.51 -5.91 -18.42
C LYS A 152 -6.46 -7.23 -19.18
N SER A 153 -5.48 -8.11 -18.94
CA SER A 153 -5.33 -9.43 -19.59
C SER A 153 -4.41 -10.34 -18.76
N ASP A 154 -4.51 -11.65 -19.00
CA ASP A 154 -3.67 -12.66 -18.37
C ASP A 154 -2.18 -12.47 -18.69
N GLU A 155 -1.86 -12.08 -19.92
CA GLU A 155 -0.48 -11.74 -20.32
C GLU A 155 0.10 -10.61 -19.46
N LYS A 156 -0.69 -9.55 -19.22
CA LYS A 156 -0.26 -8.44 -18.38
C LYS A 156 -0.08 -8.84 -16.92
N VAL A 157 -0.91 -9.75 -16.43
CA VAL A 157 -0.78 -10.31 -15.08
C VAL A 157 0.48 -11.16 -14.98
N ALA A 158 0.78 -11.98 -15.99
CA ALA A 158 2.00 -12.79 -16.04
C ALA A 158 3.27 -11.90 -16.05
N ASN A 159 3.27 -10.84 -16.86
CA ASN A 159 4.37 -9.88 -16.90
C ASN A 159 4.53 -9.13 -15.57
N ALA A 160 3.41 -8.74 -14.93
CA ALA A 160 3.43 -8.12 -13.61
C ALA A 160 3.99 -9.07 -12.54
N GLN A 161 3.68 -10.38 -12.65
CA GLN A 161 4.22 -11.39 -11.75
C GLN A 161 5.74 -11.53 -11.89
N LEU A 162 6.25 -11.59 -13.14
CA LEU A 162 7.69 -11.68 -13.40
C LEU A 162 8.44 -10.46 -12.86
N ASP A 163 7.98 -9.24 -13.20
CA ASP A 163 8.61 -8.01 -12.73
C ASP A 163 8.52 -7.85 -11.21
N PHE A 164 7.44 -8.33 -10.59
CA PHE A 164 7.31 -8.34 -9.13
C PHE A 164 8.33 -9.30 -8.49
N ASP A 165 8.46 -10.52 -9.01
CA ASP A 165 9.40 -11.51 -8.49
C ASP A 165 10.86 -11.04 -8.66
N GLU A 166 11.21 -10.47 -9.82
CA GLU A 166 12.53 -9.86 -10.07
C GLU A 166 12.83 -8.70 -9.10
N ALA A 167 11.86 -7.80 -8.88
CA ALA A 167 12.03 -6.69 -7.95
C ALA A 167 12.22 -7.18 -6.51
N LEU A 168 11.51 -8.24 -6.13
CA LEU A 168 11.66 -8.86 -4.81
C LEU A 168 13.06 -9.46 -4.62
N ASP A 169 13.58 -10.14 -5.65
CA ASP A 169 14.93 -10.70 -5.65
C ASP A 169 16.01 -9.61 -5.57
N GLU A 170 15.86 -8.50 -6.32
CA GLU A 170 16.77 -7.34 -6.26
C GLU A 170 16.85 -6.76 -4.83
N VAL A 171 15.70 -6.57 -4.18
CA VAL A 171 15.65 -6.17 -2.77
C VAL A 171 16.35 -7.20 -1.88
N GLY A 172 16.14 -8.50 -2.14
CA GLY A 172 16.80 -9.59 -1.42
C GLY A 172 18.32 -9.58 -1.56
N VAL A 173 18.86 -9.18 -2.72
CA VAL A 173 20.32 -9.02 -2.92
C VAL A 173 20.89 -7.95 -1.99
N ILE A 174 20.22 -6.80 -1.88
CA ILE A 174 20.64 -5.71 -1.02
C ILE A 174 20.62 -6.15 0.46
N LEU A 175 19.51 -6.75 0.89
CA LEU A 175 19.28 -7.10 2.29
C LEU A 175 20.15 -8.29 2.80
N ARG A 176 20.81 -9.01 1.92
CA ARG A 176 21.84 -10.00 2.33
C ARG A 176 23.11 -9.36 2.88
N GLN A 177 23.36 -8.10 2.57
CA GLN A 177 24.61 -7.39 2.92
C GLN A 177 24.40 -6.36 4.03
N GLN A 178 23.17 -5.95 4.30
CA GLN A 178 22.87 -4.86 5.25
C GLN A 178 21.44 -4.97 5.79
N PRO A 179 21.15 -4.43 6.97
CA PRO A 179 19.84 -4.59 7.62
C PRO A 179 18.72 -3.78 6.96
N TYR A 180 19.06 -2.67 6.28
CA TYR A 180 18.12 -1.81 5.57
C TYR A 180 18.61 -1.52 4.15
N LEU A 181 17.75 -1.00 3.29
CA LEU A 181 18.03 -0.79 1.87
C LEU A 181 19.18 0.20 1.60
N LEU A 182 19.48 1.08 2.55
CA LEU A 182 20.53 2.11 2.46
C LEU A 182 21.58 2.02 3.57
N GLY A 183 21.85 0.82 4.10
CA GLY A 183 22.85 0.59 5.13
C GLY A 183 22.24 0.29 6.50
N ASP A 184 22.64 1.01 7.54
CA ASP A 184 22.31 0.69 8.94
C ASP A 184 21.12 1.46 9.51
N SER A 185 20.49 2.34 8.72
CA SER A 185 19.40 3.18 9.17
C SER A 185 18.11 2.93 8.41
N PHE A 186 17.00 2.85 9.16
CA PHE A 186 15.65 2.79 8.60
C PHE A 186 15.30 4.08 7.87
N THR A 187 14.84 3.96 6.62
CA THR A 187 14.51 5.09 5.75
C THR A 187 13.12 4.94 5.11
N ARG A 188 12.69 6.00 4.41
CA ARG A 188 11.45 5.95 3.62
C ARG A 188 11.45 4.88 2.52
N ALA A 189 12.62 4.47 2.02
CA ALA A 189 12.75 3.36 1.07
C ALA A 189 12.32 2.04 1.71
N ASP A 190 12.77 1.76 2.93
CA ASP A 190 12.40 0.56 3.70
C ASP A 190 10.92 0.57 4.05
N LEU A 191 10.41 1.72 4.53
CA LEU A 191 8.99 1.93 4.82
C LEU A 191 8.14 1.67 3.58
N SER A 192 8.57 2.15 2.41
CA SER A 192 7.88 1.95 1.14
C SER A 192 7.81 0.47 0.78
N VAL A 193 8.94 -0.22 0.70
CA VAL A 193 8.98 -1.65 0.35
C VAL A 193 8.12 -2.48 1.32
N ALA A 194 8.26 -2.27 2.62
CA ALA A 194 7.45 -2.96 3.62
C ALA A 194 5.95 -2.70 3.43
N SER A 195 5.56 -1.43 3.18
CA SER A 195 4.16 -1.06 2.92
C SER A 195 3.62 -1.72 1.65
N MET A 196 4.41 -1.75 0.55
CA MET A 196 3.98 -2.41 -0.69
C MET A 196 3.75 -3.90 -0.52
N LEU A 197 4.53 -4.55 0.34
CA LEU A 197 4.38 -5.97 0.66
C LEU A 197 3.25 -6.29 1.65
N SER A 198 2.64 -5.29 2.30
CA SER A 198 1.60 -5.50 3.32
C SER A 198 0.43 -6.40 2.87
N LEU A 199 0.07 -6.34 1.60
CA LEU A 199 -1.00 -7.16 1.01
C LEU A 199 -0.63 -8.65 0.90
N LEU A 200 0.66 -8.97 0.94
CA LEU A 200 1.17 -10.34 0.91
C LEU A 200 1.51 -10.86 2.29
N VAL A 201 2.15 -10.03 3.13
CA VAL A 201 2.65 -10.51 4.43
C VAL A 201 1.63 -10.35 5.55
N LEU A 202 0.54 -9.60 5.31
CA LEU A 202 -0.60 -9.38 6.23
C LEU A 202 -0.14 -9.10 7.67
N PRO A 203 0.69 -8.06 7.92
CA PRO A 203 1.33 -7.84 9.21
C PRO A 203 0.29 -7.50 10.29
N LYS A 204 0.50 -7.98 11.51
CA LYS A 204 -0.41 -7.74 12.65
C LYS A 204 -0.44 -6.29 13.09
N GLU A 205 0.64 -5.57 12.86
CA GLU A 205 0.81 -4.14 13.15
C GLU A 205 0.04 -3.23 12.19
N HIS A 206 -0.40 -3.77 11.05
CA HIS A 206 -1.20 -3.03 10.07
C HIS A 206 -2.57 -2.67 10.65
N PRO A 207 -3.05 -1.42 10.53
CA PRO A 207 -4.34 -0.99 11.12
C PRO A 207 -5.58 -1.61 10.47
N PHE A 208 -5.45 -2.22 9.30
CA PHE A 208 -6.51 -3.05 8.72
C PHE A 208 -6.46 -4.45 9.35
N PRO A 209 -7.59 -4.96 9.87
CA PRO A 209 -7.60 -6.27 10.53
C PRO A 209 -7.55 -7.40 9.51
N TRP A 210 -6.35 -7.78 9.12
CA TRP A 210 -6.15 -8.96 8.30
C TRP A 210 -6.65 -10.21 9.05
N ASP A 211 -7.57 -10.93 8.44
CA ASP A 211 -8.09 -12.18 9.00
C ASP A 211 -7.84 -13.31 7.99
N GLU A 212 -6.90 -14.17 8.30
CA GLU A 212 -6.53 -15.32 7.46
C GLU A 212 -7.72 -16.25 7.18
N ARG A 213 -8.73 -16.28 8.08
CA ARG A 213 -9.96 -17.06 7.90
C ARG A 213 -10.84 -16.53 6.77
N ILE A 214 -10.61 -15.30 6.33
CA ILE A 214 -11.35 -14.64 5.24
C ILE A 214 -10.66 -14.86 3.89
N ILE A 215 -9.45 -15.44 3.85
CA ILE A 215 -8.79 -15.81 2.59
C ILE A 215 -9.69 -16.79 1.83
N PRO A 216 -10.15 -16.43 0.63
CA PRO A 216 -11.33 -17.04 0.02
C PRO A 216 -11.13 -18.48 -0.43
N ASP A 217 -9.91 -18.89 -0.80
CA ASP A 217 -9.64 -20.26 -1.22
C ASP A 217 -8.15 -20.67 -1.06
N ALA A 218 -7.87 -21.96 -1.37
CA ALA A 218 -6.54 -22.53 -1.30
C ALA A 218 -5.52 -21.82 -2.20
N ASN A 219 -5.89 -21.44 -3.43
CA ASN A 219 -4.96 -20.81 -4.38
C ASN A 219 -4.46 -19.46 -3.91
N ILE A 220 -5.31 -18.70 -3.21
CA ILE A 220 -4.90 -17.41 -2.59
C ILE A 220 -4.02 -17.68 -1.38
N ARG A 221 -4.33 -18.69 -0.60
CA ARG A 221 -3.52 -19.11 0.55
C ARG A 221 -2.15 -19.60 0.11
N ASP A 222 -2.08 -20.45 -0.90
CA ASP A 222 -0.82 -20.96 -1.46
C ASP A 222 0.06 -19.81 -1.98
N LEU A 223 -0.55 -18.79 -2.62
CA LEU A 223 0.17 -17.59 -3.03
C LEU A 223 0.77 -16.85 -1.83
N HIS A 224 -0.02 -16.64 -0.78
CA HIS A 224 0.41 -15.99 0.44
C HIS A 224 1.54 -16.78 1.12
N GLU A 225 1.36 -18.09 1.34
CA GLU A 225 2.34 -18.97 1.96
C GLU A 225 3.66 -19.01 1.17
N ARG A 226 3.58 -19.10 -0.17
CA ARG A 226 4.76 -19.06 -1.04
C ARG A 226 5.61 -17.80 -0.81
N TYR A 227 4.96 -16.64 -0.71
CA TYR A 227 5.72 -15.40 -0.49
C TYR A 227 6.19 -15.21 0.94
N LEU A 228 5.49 -15.75 1.94
CA LEU A 228 5.95 -15.70 3.33
C LEU A 228 7.28 -16.43 3.55
N GLU A 229 7.60 -17.42 2.73
CA GLU A 229 8.91 -18.09 2.79
C GLU A 229 10.05 -17.24 2.21
N HIS A 230 9.73 -16.21 1.40
CA HIS A 230 10.75 -15.35 0.80
C HIS A 230 11.46 -14.50 1.86
N PRO A 231 12.83 -14.38 1.82
CA PRO A 231 13.59 -13.63 2.83
C PRO A 231 13.12 -12.17 2.99
N VAL A 232 12.75 -11.52 1.88
CA VAL A 232 12.27 -10.12 1.90
C VAL A 232 10.91 -9.99 2.58
N ALA A 233 10.03 -10.99 2.47
CA ALA A 233 8.76 -10.99 3.20
C ALA A 233 8.98 -11.12 4.71
N LYS A 234 9.90 -12.01 5.14
CA LYS A 234 10.31 -12.14 6.53
C LYS A 234 10.92 -10.84 7.07
N TRP A 235 11.79 -10.21 6.28
CA TRP A 235 12.34 -8.88 6.59
C TRP A 235 11.22 -7.82 6.71
N ALA A 236 10.27 -7.77 5.78
CA ALA A 236 9.16 -6.82 5.85
C ALA A 236 8.34 -6.96 7.14
N LEU A 237 8.05 -8.19 7.58
CA LEU A 237 7.41 -8.46 8.88
C LEU A 237 8.24 -7.98 10.07
N GLU A 238 9.58 -8.07 9.99
CA GLU A 238 10.46 -7.53 11.03
C GLU A 238 10.46 -6.00 11.03
N ILE A 239 10.45 -5.37 9.84
CA ILE A 239 10.34 -3.92 9.71
C ILE A 239 9.02 -3.43 10.31
N TYR A 240 7.91 -4.10 10.05
CA TYR A 240 6.64 -3.81 10.70
C TYR A 240 6.75 -3.87 12.22
N ARG A 241 7.25 -4.96 12.77
CA ARG A 241 7.41 -5.12 14.25
C ARG A 241 8.29 -4.08 14.92
N LYS A 242 9.32 -3.58 14.20
CA LYS A 242 10.30 -2.64 14.77
C LYS A 242 9.89 -1.18 14.62
N HIS A 243 9.19 -0.82 13.56
CA HIS A 243 9.03 0.57 13.15
C HIS A 243 7.57 1.00 12.94
N ARG A 244 6.61 0.05 12.98
CA ARG A 244 5.20 0.33 12.80
C ARG A 244 4.51 0.38 14.15
#